data_ed5398c95fb63063d14903ec9a8dc29f
#
_entry.id   ed5398c95fb63063d14903ec9a8dc29f
#
_cell.length_a   1.000
_cell.length_b   1.000
_cell.length_c   1.000
_cell.angle_alpha   90.00
_cell.angle_beta   90.00
_cell.angle_gamma   90.00
#
_symmetry.space_group_name_H-M   'P 1'
#
loop_
_entity.id
_entity.type
_entity.pdbx_description
1 polymer ?
#
loop_
_entity_poly.entity_id
_entity_poly.type
_entity_poly.pdbx_seq_one_letter_code
_entity_poly.pdbx_strand_id
1 'polypeptide(L)'
;FFCCLVAPQSFGGETPLCDFRAMLRDLDPAVRSRFEAKGVRIVRNYGGPEGSGRRDLWQLKPWHDIFGSTDRAVVEEKCKQIGQEFQWLPDGRLRLINRTDAVRRHPQTGEPVWFNHSQVFHLSSAEGEYRRIAARLPELRYHLLRWVAILGATYKRWRLRDEEQAMQALFGDGSPIPDSDMEAVRDAIWRNLVVTRWRQGDAVLIDNSAVSHGRLPYHGPRRVVVGWE
;
A
#
# COMPACT_ATOMS: atom_id res chain seq x y z
N PHE A 1 3.09 18.76 -0.46
CA PHE A 1 2.39 19.32 -1.62
C PHE A 1 2.76 18.58 -2.91
N PHE A 2 1.91 18.66 -3.92
CA PHE A 2 2.16 18.16 -5.27
C PHE A 2 2.14 19.33 -6.25
N CYS A 3 3.05 19.35 -7.23
CA CYS A 3 3.08 20.36 -8.27
C CYS A 3 3.23 19.70 -9.64
N CYS A 4 2.33 20.02 -10.56
CA CYS A 4 2.30 19.46 -11.92
C CYS A 4 3.18 20.27 -12.87
N LEU A 5 4.32 19.72 -13.26
CA LEU A 5 5.22 20.33 -14.23
C LEU A 5 4.90 19.94 -15.68
N VAL A 6 4.42 18.70 -15.88
CA VAL A 6 3.97 18.19 -17.18
C VAL A 6 2.68 17.42 -16.95
N ALA A 7 1.58 17.94 -17.48
CA ALA A 7 0.28 17.28 -17.43
C ALA A 7 0.18 16.17 -18.50
N PRO A 8 -0.49 15.03 -18.21
CA PRO A 8 -0.75 14.02 -19.23
C PRO A 8 -1.59 14.60 -20.37
N GLN A 9 -1.24 14.25 -21.61
CA GLN A 9 -1.98 14.71 -22.81
C GLN A 9 -3.31 13.96 -23.00
N SER A 10 -3.45 12.77 -22.39
CA SER A 10 -4.64 11.93 -22.48
C SER A 10 -5.26 11.72 -21.08
N PHE A 11 -6.37 10.97 -21.03
CA PHE A 11 -6.95 10.53 -19.77
C PHE A 11 -5.98 9.70 -18.94
N GLY A 12 -6.05 9.84 -17.63
CA GLY A 12 -5.22 9.13 -16.70
C GLY A 12 -4.11 10.00 -16.10
N GLY A 13 -3.37 9.42 -15.14
CA GLY A 13 -2.28 10.11 -14.46
C GLY A 13 -2.72 11.13 -13.41
N GLU A 14 -4.01 11.21 -13.13
CA GLU A 14 -4.55 12.00 -12.03
C GLU A 14 -3.96 11.48 -10.70
N THR A 15 -3.95 12.35 -9.70
CA THR A 15 -3.66 11.99 -8.31
C THR A 15 -4.99 11.92 -7.56
N PRO A 16 -5.61 10.73 -7.46
CA PRO A 16 -6.82 10.58 -6.64
C PRO A 16 -6.49 10.84 -5.18
N LEU A 17 -7.36 11.57 -4.52
CA LEU A 17 -7.29 11.91 -3.10
C LEU A 17 -8.47 11.28 -2.38
N CYS A 18 -8.26 10.82 -1.15
CA CYS A 18 -9.32 10.32 -0.29
C CYS A 18 -9.17 10.89 1.12
N ASP A 19 -10.20 11.56 1.62
CA ASP A 19 -10.27 11.92 3.04
C ASP A 19 -10.54 10.65 3.87
N PHE A 20 -9.55 10.22 4.61
CA PHE A 20 -9.62 9.01 5.42
C PHE A 20 -10.48 9.15 6.69
N ARG A 21 -10.93 10.37 7.03
CA ARG A 21 -11.97 10.61 8.04
C ARG A 21 -13.34 10.24 7.45
N ALA A 22 -13.62 10.70 6.23
CA ALA A 22 -14.86 10.38 5.52
C ALA A 22 -14.92 8.87 5.21
N MET A 23 -13.85 8.31 4.67
CA MET A 23 -13.71 6.87 4.44
C MET A 23 -14.01 6.04 5.70
N LEU A 24 -13.47 6.45 6.86
CA LEU A 24 -13.67 5.75 8.12
C LEU A 24 -15.12 5.82 8.61
N ARG A 25 -15.82 6.93 8.35
CA ARG A 25 -17.25 7.06 8.65
C ARG A 25 -18.11 6.14 7.77
N ASP A 26 -17.71 5.96 6.50
CA ASP A 26 -18.43 5.16 5.52
C ASP A 26 -18.07 3.67 5.55
N LEU A 27 -17.07 3.29 6.35
CA LEU A 27 -16.67 1.91 6.51
C LEU A 27 -17.72 1.14 7.31
N ASP A 28 -18.02 -0.09 6.89
CA ASP A 28 -18.91 -0.99 7.64
C ASP A 28 -18.51 -1.04 9.12
N PRO A 29 -19.43 -0.80 10.06
CA PRO A 29 -19.12 -0.72 11.48
C PRO A 29 -18.50 -1.99 12.06
N ALA A 30 -18.89 -3.17 11.59
CA ALA A 30 -18.34 -4.43 12.07
C ALA A 30 -16.90 -4.62 11.57
N VAL A 31 -16.62 -4.23 10.31
CA VAL A 31 -15.24 -4.21 9.76
C VAL A 31 -14.39 -3.22 10.54
N ARG A 32 -14.88 -2.00 10.71
CA ARG A 32 -14.20 -0.96 11.48
C ARG A 32 -13.83 -1.44 12.88
N SER A 33 -14.78 -2.01 13.62
CA SER A 33 -14.57 -2.51 14.98
C SER A 33 -13.50 -3.60 15.04
N ARG A 34 -13.44 -4.49 14.04
CA ARG A 34 -12.38 -5.52 13.99
C ARG A 34 -10.98 -4.91 13.83
N PHE A 35 -10.86 -3.89 12.97
CA PHE A 35 -9.59 -3.19 12.76
C PHE A 35 -9.18 -2.36 13.97
N GLU A 36 -10.12 -1.65 14.61
CA GLU A 36 -9.85 -0.88 15.83
C GLU A 36 -9.42 -1.79 16.98
N ALA A 37 -10.05 -2.95 17.15
CA ALA A 37 -9.73 -3.89 18.22
C ALA A 37 -8.39 -4.60 18.01
N LYS A 38 -8.02 -4.93 16.77
CA LYS A 38 -6.86 -5.77 16.47
C LYS A 38 -5.65 -5.00 15.97
N GLY A 39 -5.83 -3.78 15.45
CA GLY A 39 -4.77 -3.07 14.73
C GLY A 39 -4.35 -3.77 13.44
N VAL A 40 -3.23 -3.32 12.88
CA VAL A 40 -2.67 -3.82 11.61
C VAL A 40 -1.20 -4.19 11.79
N ARG A 41 -0.81 -5.29 11.16
CA ARG A 41 0.57 -5.76 11.05
C ARG A 41 0.95 -5.86 9.57
N ILE A 42 1.92 -5.05 9.14
CA ILE A 42 2.49 -5.13 7.81
C ILE A 42 3.82 -5.86 7.88
N VAL A 43 3.96 -6.92 7.10
CA VAL A 43 5.19 -7.70 6.98
C VAL A 43 5.77 -7.49 5.59
N ARG A 44 7.08 -7.23 5.52
CA ARG A 44 7.83 -7.08 4.28
C ARG A 44 9.09 -7.92 4.33
N ASN A 45 9.28 -8.81 3.36
CA ASN A 45 10.43 -9.70 3.25
C ASN A 45 11.34 -9.21 2.11
N TYR A 46 12.45 -8.60 2.46
CA TYR A 46 13.43 -8.06 1.52
C TYR A 46 14.47 -9.10 1.16
N GLY A 47 14.77 -9.26 -0.13
CA GLY A 47 15.82 -10.16 -0.62
C GLY A 47 17.19 -9.77 -0.09
N GLY A 48 18.10 -10.75 -0.05
CA GLY A 48 19.51 -10.54 0.25
C GLY A 48 20.33 -10.16 -0.99
N PRO A 49 21.65 -9.84 -0.80
CA PRO A 49 22.55 -9.46 -1.89
C PRO A 49 22.68 -10.51 -2.99
N GLU A 50 22.58 -11.79 -2.64
CA GLU A 50 22.74 -12.94 -3.56
C GLU A 50 21.44 -13.33 -4.27
N GLY A 51 20.41 -12.50 -4.22
CA GLY A 51 19.13 -12.76 -4.88
C GLY A 51 18.30 -13.87 -4.24
N SER A 52 18.49 -14.13 -2.94
CA SER A 52 17.70 -15.06 -2.15
C SER A 52 16.21 -14.66 -2.13
N GLY A 53 15.32 -15.64 -2.16
CA GLY A 53 13.88 -15.44 -2.00
C GLY A 53 13.06 -15.14 -3.26
N ARG A 54 13.52 -15.54 -4.42
CA ARG A 54 12.90 -15.27 -5.74
C ARG A 54 11.63 -16.08 -6.08
N ARG A 55 10.96 -16.69 -5.12
CA ARG A 55 9.74 -17.48 -5.41
C ARG A 55 8.50 -16.63 -5.63
N ASP A 56 8.45 -15.43 -5.02
CA ASP A 56 7.37 -14.48 -5.27
C ASP A 56 7.63 -13.74 -6.58
N LEU A 57 6.60 -13.65 -7.44
CA LEU A 57 6.65 -12.88 -8.68
C LEU A 57 6.78 -11.37 -8.43
N TRP A 58 6.30 -10.91 -7.30
CA TRP A 58 6.45 -9.53 -6.84
C TRP A 58 7.61 -9.46 -5.84
N GLN A 59 8.64 -8.72 -6.18
CA GLN A 59 9.83 -8.60 -5.33
C GLN A 59 10.01 -7.15 -4.87
N LEU A 60 10.36 -7.02 -3.61
CA LEU A 60 10.86 -5.76 -3.06
C LEU A 60 12.33 -5.58 -3.44
N LYS A 61 12.82 -4.32 -3.42
CA LYS A 61 14.25 -4.06 -3.54
C LYS A 61 15.01 -4.85 -2.46
N PRO A 62 16.25 -5.32 -2.73
CA PRO A 62 17.04 -5.97 -1.70
C PRO A 62 17.27 -5.07 -0.47
N TRP A 63 17.42 -5.67 0.71
CA TRP A 63 17.57 -4.88 1.94
C TRP A 63 18.82 -3.98 1.92
N HIS A 64 19.90 -4.40 1.28
CA HIS A 64 21.11 -3.58 1.19
C HIS A 64 20.90 -2.30 0.36
N ASP A 65 20.04 -2.30 -0.64
CA ASP A 65 19.65 -1.10 -1.39
C ASP A 65 18.77 -0.16 -0.56
N ILE A 66 17.91 -0.72 0.32
CA ILE A 66 17.04 0.06 1.19
C ILE A 66 17.86 0.77 2.29
N PHE A 67 18.79 0.05 2.88
CA PHE A 67 19.59 0.56 4.00
C PHE A 67 20.92 1.20 3.58
N GLY A 68 21.30 1.06 2.29
CA GLY A 68 22.58 1.58 1.77
C GLY A 68 23.81 0.91 2.41
N SER A 69 23.70 -0.35 2.82
CA SER A 69 24.77 -1.11 3.45
C SER A 69 24.56 -2.60 3.27
N THR A 70 25.64 -3.35 3.03
CA THR A 70 25.67 -4.82 3.03
C THR A 70 26.02 -5.42 4.40
N ASP A 71 26.40 -4.57 5.36
CA ASP A 71 26.70 -4.97 6.72
C ASP A 71 25.41 -5.09 7.56
N ARG A 72 25.12 -6.31 8.03
CA ARG A 72 23.95 -6.60 8.87
C ARG A 72 23.95 -5.81 10.17
N ALA A 73 25.09 -5.61 10.79
CA ALA A 73 25.18 -4.86 12.05
C ALA A 73 24.72 -3.40 11.87
N VAL A 74 25.11 -2.78 10.75
CA VAL A 74 24.66 -1.43 10.38
C VAL A 74 23.14 -1.40 10.16
N VAL A 75 22.58 -2.42 9.50
CA VAL A 75 21.13 -2.51 9.25
C VAL A 75 20.36 -2.70 10.56
N GLU A 76 20.85 -3.57 11.45
CA GLU A 76 20.25 -3.81 12.76
C GLU A 76 20.24 -2.54 13.61
N GLU A 77 21.36 -1.81 13.63
CA GLU A 77 21.45 -0.56 14.35
C GLU A 77 20.45 0.47 13.82
N LYS A 78 20.35 0.64 12.50
CA LYS A 78 19.34 1.52 11.90
C LYS A 78 17.90 1.11 12.25
N CYS A 79 17.61 -0.19 12.24
CA CYS A 79 16.29 -0.70 12.66
C CYS A 79 16.00 -0.36 14.13
N LYS A 80 16.98 -0.56 15.02
CA LYS A 80 16.85 -0.24 16.46
C LYS A 80 16.61 1.25 16.69
N GLN A 81 17.35 2.11 16.00
CA GLN A 81 17.25 3.58 16.12
C GLN A 81 15.85 4.10 15.80
N ILE A 82 15.15 3.48 14.84
CA ILE A 82 13.80 3.87 14.44
C ILE A 82 12.70 2.98 15.09
N GLY A 83 13.07 2.11 16.01
CA GLY A 83 12.12 1.19 16.67
C GLY A 83 11.46 0.17 15.71
N GLN A 84 12.14 -0.17 14.60
CA GLN A 84 11.63 -1.12 13.61
C GLN A 84 11.84 -2.56 14.07
N GLU A 85 10.76 -3.33 14.24
CA GLU A 85 10.83 -4.77 14.47
C GLU A 85 11.38 -5.48 13.21
N PHE A 86 12.42 -6.31 13.41
CA PHE A 86 13.06 -7.02 12.29
C PHE A 86 13.45 -8.46 12.66
N GLN A 87 13.63 -9.29 11.65
CA GLN A 87 14.09 -10.68 11.78
C GLN A 87 14.92 -11.06 10.55
N TRP A 88 16.10 -11.62 10.77
CA TRP A 88 16.85 -12.29 9.72
C TRP A 88 16.28 -13.68 9.44
N LEU A 89 15.99 -13.96 8.17
CA LEU A 89 15.58 -15.28 7.74
C LEU A 89 16.82 -16.14 7.44
N PRO A 90 16.70 -17.50 7.51
CA PRO A 90 17.84 -18.40 7.33
C PRO A 90 18.58 -18.24 5.99
N ASP A 91 17.90 -17.82 4.95
CA ASP A 91 18.43 -17.59 3.60
C ASP A 91 19.00 -16.17 3.39
N GLY A 92 19.20 -15.40 4.44
CA GLY A 92 19.80 -14.06 4.39
C GLY A 92 18.83 -12.94 4.00
N ARG A 93 17.55 -13.22 3.86
CA ARG A 93 16.51 -12.20 3.70
C ARG A 93 16.25 -11.45 5.00
N LEU A 94 15.82 -10.20 4.88
CA LEU A 94 15.41 -9.37 6.02
C LEU A 94 13.89 -9.23 6.04
N ARG A 95 13.28 -9.67 7.13
CA ARG A 95 11.87 -9.43 7.43
C ARG A 95 11.74 -8.18 8.29
N LEU A 96 10.95 -7.20 7.82
CA LEU A 96 10.52 -6.07 8.62
C LEU A 96 9.05 -6.21 8.98
N ILE A 97 8.73 -5.91 10.24
CA ILE A 97 7.37 -6.00 10.77
C ILE A 97 6.99 -4.64 11.34
N ASN A 98 5.93 -4.06 10.79
CA ASN A 98 5.34 -2.83 11.32
C ASN A 98 4.01 -3.17 11.97
N ARG A 99 3.85 -2.82 13.24
CA ARG A 99 2.58 -2.89 13.97
C ARG A 99 2.07 -1.48 14.20
N THR A 100 0.81 -1.24 13.92
CA THR A 100 0.19 0.07 14.11
C THR A 100 -1.30 -0.09 14.41
N ASP A 101 -1.84 0.87 15.14
CA ASP A 101 -3.28 1.02 15.22
C ASP A 101 -3.84 1.26 13.82
N ALA A 102 -5.01 0.69 13.54
CA ALA A 102 -5.67 0.90 12.26
C ALA A 102 -6.22 2.32 12.12
N VAL A 103 -6.60 2.93 13.24
CA VAL A 103 -7.17 4.27 13.35
C VAL A 103 -6.34 5.10 14.30
N ARG A 104 -6.00 6.31 13.90
CA ARG A 104 -5.27 7.28 14.73
C ARG A 104 -6.10 8.52 14.97
N ARG A 105 -5.77 9.28 16.01
CA ARG A 105 -6.29 10.63 16.20
C ARG A 105 -5.49 11.61 15.35
N HIS A 106 -6.21 12.45 14.60
CA HIS A 106 -5.58 13.54 13.87
C HIS A 106 -4.87 14.50 14.85
N PRO A 107 -3.60 14.87 14.61
CA PRO A 107 -2.81 15.59 15.62
C PRO A 107 -3.35 16.98 15.97
N GLN A 108 -4.05 17.63 15.05
CA GLN A 108 -4.59 18.99 15.27
C GLN A 108 -6.08 18.98 15.63
N THR A 109 -6.89 18.13 14.97
CA THR A 109 -8.36 18.15 15.15
C THR A 109 -8.86 17.11 16.15
N GLY A 110 -8.06 16.11 16.49
CA GLY A 110 -8.46 14.99 17.34
C GLY A 110 -9.44 14.01 16.69
N GLU A 111 -9.87 14.24 15.46
CA GLU A 111 -10.78 13.35 14.76
C GLU A 111 -10.14 11.96 14.49
N PRO A 112 -10.93 10.87 14.51
CA PRO A 112 -10.44 9.56 14.15
C PRO A 112 -10.19 9.49 12.64
N VAL A 113 -9.02 8.96 12.26
CA VAL A 113 -8.58 8.83 10.87
C VAL A 113 -8.11 7.40 10.63
N TRP A 114 -8.52 6.78 9.53
CA TRP A 114 -7.89 5.57 9.04
C TRP A 114 -6.45 5.85 8.66
N PHE A 115 -5.49 5.23 9.34
CA PHE A 115 -4.08 5.58 9.16
C PHE A 115 -3.20 4.35 9.00
N ASN A 116 -3.46 3.58 7.95
CA ASN A 116 -2.63 2.43 7.58
C ASN A 116 -2.73 2.16 6.08
N HIS A 117 -1.88 1.27 5.57
CA HIS A 117 -1.81 0.88 4.16
C HIS A 117 -2.13 -0.60 3.93
N SER A 118 -2.92 -1.23 4.81
CA SER A 118 -3.28 -2.65 4.69
C SER A 118 -3.85 -3.01 3.33
N GLN A 119 -4.67 -2.12 2.73
CA GLN A 119 -5.27 -2.31 1.41
C GLN A 119 -4.24 -2.45 0.28
N VAL A 120 -3.03 -1.90 0.44
CA VAL A 120 -1.95 -2.00 -0.54
C VAL A 120 -1.15 -3.29 -0.37
N PHE A 121 -0.91 -3.70 0.87
CA PHE A 121 -0.06 -4.85 1.21
C PHE A 121 -0.82 -6.17 1.29
N HIS A 122 -2.14 -6.14 1.29
CA HIS A 122 -2.95 -7.35 1.34
C HIS A 122 -2.88 -8.14 0.04
N LEU A 123 -2.94 -9.48 0.13
CA LEU A 123 -2.80 -10.38 -1.02
C LEU A 123 -3.83 -10.10 -2.14
N SER A 124 -5.04 -9.68 -1.78
CA SER A 124 -6.10 -9.33 -2.75
C SER A 124 -5.96 -7.91 -3.34
N SER A 125 -4.86 -7.18 -3.05
CA SER A 125 -4.69 -5.78 -3.45
C SER A 125 -4.83 -5.59 -4.96
N ALA A 126 -4.01 -6.29 -5.74
CA ALA A 126 -3.96 -6.11 -7.19
C ALA A 126 -5.30 -6.48 -7.86
N GLU A 127 -5.92 -7.60 -7.45
CA GLU A 127 -7.23 -8.00 -7.97
C GLU A 127 -8.30 -6.96 -7.66
N GLY A 128 -8.39 -6.53 -6.40
CA GLY A 128 -9.39 -5.57 -5.97
C GLY A 128 -9.25 -4.20 -6.65
N GLU A 129 -8.02 -3.73 -6.88
CA GLU A 129 -7.78 -2.47 -7.60
C GLU A 129 -8.08 -2.60 -9.10
N TYR A 130 -7.58 -3.64 -9.77
CA TYR A 130 -7.87 -3.82 -11.20
C TYR A 130 -9.35 -4.06 -11.49
N ARG A 131 -10.09 -4.69 -10.57
CA ARG A 131 -11.55 -4.81 -10.68
C ARG A 131 -12.23 -3.44 -10.74
N ARG A 132 -11.84 -2.51 -9.88
CA ARG A 132 -12.40 -1.16 -9.80
C ARG A 132 -11.95 -0.28 -10.96
N ILE A 133 -10.70 -0.40 -11.36
CA ILE A 133 -10.16 0.30 -12.54
C ILE A 133 -10.88 -0.16 -13.80
N ALA A 134 -11.02 -1.48 -14.01
CA ALA A 134 -11.69 -2.05 -15.18
C ALA A 134 -13.18 -1.68 -15.25
N ALA A 135 -13.84 -1.46 -14.12
CA ALA A 135 -15.22 -0.99 -14.08
C ALA A 135 -15.38 0.48 -14.55
N ARG A 136 -14.30 1.25 -14.57
CA ARG A 136 -14.31 2.69 -14.94
C ARG A 136 -13.62 2.97 -16.26
N LEU A 137 -12.63 2.19 -16.62
CA LEU A 137 -11.86 2.33 -17.86
C LEU A 137 -12.15 1.12 -18.76
N PRO A 138 -12.73 1.32 -19.97
CA PRO A 138 -13.22 0.22 -20.81
C PRO A 138 -12.11 -0.54 -21.55
N GLU A 139 -10.88 -0.39 -21.15
CA GLU A 139 -9.73 -0.99 -21.83
C GLU A 139 -9.55 -2.47 -21.41
N LEU A 140 -9.50 -3.38 -22.38
CA LEU A 140 -9.33 -4.82 -22.19
C LEU A 140 -8.12 -5.18 -21.32
N ARG A 141 -7.05 -4.38 -21.39
CA ARG A 141 -5.83 -4.62 -20.59
C ARG A 141 -6.10 -4.69 -19.09
N TYR A 142 -7.05 -3.91 -18.55
CA TYR A 142 -7.35 -3.93 -17.11
C TYR A 142 -8.07 -5.20 -16.69
N HIS A 143 -8.91 -5.75 -17.55
CA HIS A 143 -9.52 -7.05 -17.35
C HIS A 143 -8.48 -8.18 -17.38
N LEU A 144 -7.53 -8.12 -18.31
CA LEU A 144 -6.42 -9.08 -18.36
C LEU A 144 -5.53 -8.99 -17.12
N LEU A 145 -5.16 -7.78 -16.70
CA LEU A 145 -4.36 -7.57 -15.49
C LEU A 145 -5.09 -8.05 -14.22
N ARG A 146 -6.40 -7.90 -14.16
CA ARG A 146 -7.22 -8.49 -13.09
C ARG A 146 -7.09 -10.01 -13.06
N TRP A 147 -7.22 -10.69 -14.20
CA TRP A 147 -7.05 -12.14 -14.26
C TRP A 147 -5.65 -12.60 -13.87
N VAL A 148 -4.63 -11.90 -14.31
CA VAL A 148 -3.24 -12.16 -13.89
C VAL A 148 -3.10 -11.99 -12.37
N ALA A 149 -3.73 -10.97 -11.78
CA ALA A 149 -3.73 -10.75 -10.34
C ALA A 149 -4.44 -11.88 -9.56
N ILE A 150 -5.58 -12.37 -10.06
CA ILE A 150 -6.30 -13.52 -9.48
C ILE A 150 -5.41 -14.78 -9.49
N LEU A 151 -4.82 -15.09 -10.64
CA LEU A 151 -3.93 -16.25 -10.78
C LEU A 151 -2.70 -16.12 -9.87
N GLY A 152 -2.10 -14.94 -9.82
CA GLY A 152 -0.97 -14.66 -8.95
C GLY A 152 -1.31 -14.78 -7.45
N ALA A 153 -2.46 -14.25 -7.02
CA ALA A 153 -2.92 -14.40 -5.64
C ALA A 153 -3.22 -15.87 -5.29
N THR A 154 -3.85 -16.61 -6.20
CA THR A 154 -4.13 -18.04 -6.03
C THR A 154 -2.82 -18.84 -5.92
N TYR A 155 -1.87 -18.57 -6.81
CA TYR A 155 -0.54 -19.19 -6.73
C TYR A 155 0.14 -18.93 -5.38
N LYS A 156 0.13 -17.67 -4.91
CA LYS A 156 0.72 -17.32 -3.62
C LYS A 156 0.08 -18.06 -2.46
N ARG A 157 -1.26 -18.12 -2.42
CA ARG A 157 -2.01 -18.84 -1.36
C ARG A 157 -1.68 -20.34 -1.31
N TRP A 158 -1.48 -20.95 -2.45
CA TRP A 158 -1.29 -22.40 -2.55
C TRP A 158 0.16 -22.86 -2.43
N ARG A 159 1.10 -22.02 -2.90
CA ARG A 159 2.49 -22.46 -3.14
C ARG A 159 3.51 -21.74 -2.29
N LEU A 160 3.20 -20.56 -1.76
CA LEU A 160 4.14 -19.77 -1.01
C LEU A 160 3.77 -19.76 0.49
N ARG A 161 4.75 -20.09 1.32
CA ARG A 161 4.66 -19.85 2.77
C ARG A 161 4.78 -18.36 3.04
N ASP A 162 4.33 -17.92 4.21
CA ASP A 162 4.37 -16.50 4.63
C ASP A 162 5.75 -15.87 4.51
N GLU A 163 6.79 -16.68 4.72
CA GLU A 163 8.18 -16.23 4.61
C GLU A 163 8.64 -16.03 3.17
N GLU A 164 7.96 -16.65 2.22
CA GLU A 164 8.31 -16.60 0.78
C GLU A 164 7.57 -15.46 0.08
N GLN A 165 6.52 -14.91 0.68
CA GLN A 165 5.80 -13.76 0.13
C GLN A 165 6.57 -12.47 0.38
N ALA A 166 6.63 -11.58 -0.63
CA ALA A 166 7.37 -10.32 -0.51
C ALA A 166 6.74 -9.38 0.52
N MET A 167 5.42 -9.39 0.63
CA MET A 167 4.70 -8.53 1.56
C MET A 167 3.34 -9.12 1.95
N GLN A 168 2.87 -8.75 3.15
CA GLN A 168 1.58 -9.17 3.70
C GLN A 168 1.00 -8.08 4.59
N ALA A 169 -0.34 -7.99 4.60
CA ALA A 169 -1.09 -7.28 5.63
C ALA A 169 -1.92 -8.28 6.43
N LEU A 170 -1.78 -8.21 7.74
CA LEU A 170 -2.44 -9.05 8.72
C LEU A 170 -3.08 -8.16 9.79
N PHE A 171 -3.97 -8.69 10.60
CA PHE A 171 -4.31 -8.05 11.87
C PHE A 171 -3.11 -7.98 12.80
N GLY A 172 -3.10 -7.08 13.75
CA GLY A 172 -1.99 -6.87 14.69
C GLY A 172 -1.65 -8.10 15.51
N ASP A 173 -2.64 -8.97 15.79
CA ASP A 173 -2.47 -10.27 16.44
C ASP A 173 -1.83 -11.34 15.52
N GLY A 174 -1.64 -11.03 14.25
CA GLY A 174 -1.10 -11.94 13.22
C GLY A 174 -2.16 -12.79 12.53
N SER A 175 -3.42 -12.70 12.91
CA SER A 175 -4.50 -13.40 12.21
C SER A 175 -4.71 -12.79 10.80
N PRO A 176 -5.12 -13.59 9.80
CA PRO A 176 -5.35 -13.08 8.45
C PRO A 176 -6.53 -12.11 8.43
N ILE A 177 -6.39 -11.04 7.64
CA ILE A 177 -7.51 -10.15 7.33
C ILE A 177 -8.35 -10.83 6.24
N PRO A 178 -9.67 -11.01 6.41
CA PRO A 178 -10.53 -11.57 5.37
C PRO A 178 -10.53 -10.70 4.10
N ASP A 179 -10.58 -11.33 2.93
CA ASP A 179 -10.71 -10.60 1.65
C ASP A 179 -11.94 -9.68 1.65
N SER A 180 -13.06 -10.13 2.26
CA SER A 180 -14.29 -9.33 2.39
C SER A 180 -14.08 -8.03 3.17
N ASP A 181 -13.28 -8.06 4.23
CA ASP A 181 -12.97 -6.87 5.03
C ASP A 181 -12.12 -5.89 4.21
N MET A 182 -11.12 -6.40 3.47
CA MET A 182 -10.32 -5.58 2.57
C MET A 182 -11.13 -5.01 1.41
N GLU A 183 -12.14 -5.74 0.93
CA GLU A 183 -13.06 -5.22 -0.08
C GLU A 183 -13.92 -4.09 0.46
N ALA A 184 -14.46 -4.22 1.68
CA ALA A 184 -15.22 -3.14 2.34
C ALA A 184 -14.35 -1.88 2.53
N VAL A 185 -13.08 -2.05 2.95
CA VAL A 185 -12.10 -0.94 3.07
C VAL A 185 -11.89 -0.26 1.72
N ARG A 186 -11.61 -1.03 0.65
CA ARG A 186 -11.42 -0.46 -0.69
C ARG A 186 -12.67 0.23 -1.22
N ASP A 187 -13.85 -0.35 -1.00
CA ASP A 187 -15.13 0.25 -1.42
C ASP A 187 -15.36 1.59 -0.71
N ALA A 188 -15.07 1.68 0.58
CA ALA A 188 -15.14 2.94 1.32
C ALA A 188 -14.14 3.97 0.79
N ILE A 189 -12.89 3.58 0.47
CA ILE A 189 -11.90 4.46 -0.17
C ILE A 189 -12.43 4.95 -1.52
N TRP A 190 -12.88 4.03 -2.39
CA TRP A 190 -13.28 4.38 -3.76
C TRP A 190 -14.57 5.22 -3.81
N ARG A 191 -15.47 5.12 -2.84
CA ARG A 191 -16.64 6.00 -2.70
C ARG A 191 -16.24 7.44 -2.34
N ASN A 192 -15.15 7.60 -1.61
CA ASN A 192 -14.66 8.90 -1.12
C ASN A 192 -13.50 9.46 -1.96
N LEU A 193 -13.22 8.88 -3.15
CA LEU A 193 -12.19 9.40 -4.03
C LEU A 193 -12.62 10.70 -4.69
N VAL A 194 -11.77 11.71 -4.58
CA VAL A 194 -11.82 12.93 -5.37
C VAL A 194 -10.72 12.82 -6.43
N VAL A 195 -11.12 12.96 -7.68
CA VAL A 195 -10.20 12.84 -8.83
C VAL A 195 -10.33 14.09 -9.70
N THR A 196 -9.24 14.83 -9.84
CA THR A 196 -9.14 16.01 -10.69
C THR A 196 -8.03 15.82 -11.70
N ARG A 197 -8.26 16.34 -12.92
CA ARG A 197 -7.23 16.33 -13.97
C ARG A 197 -6.15 17.36 -13.66
N TRP A 198 -4.91 16.96 -13.86
CA TRP A 198 -3.78 17.86 -13.78
C TRP A 198 -3.75 18.81 -14.98
N ARG A 199 -3.49 20.07 -14.69
CA ARG A 199 -3.03 21.07 -15.66
C ARG A 199 -1.60 21.46 -15.31
N GLN A 200 -0.81 21.83 -16.29
CA GLN A 200 0.54 22.36 -16.03
C GLN A 200 0.43 23.61 -15.14
N GLY A 201 1.24 23.65 -14.09
CA GLY A 201 1.21 24.72 -13.09
C GLY A 201 0.27 24.48 -11.90
N ASP A 202 -0.60 23.46 -11.95
CA ASP A 202 -1.43 23.12 -10.79
C ASP A 202 -0.57 22.74 -9.61
N ALA A 203 -0.94 23.23 -8.42
CA ALA A 203 -0.40 22.84 -7.15
C ALA A 203 -1.52 22.38 -6.21
N VAL A 204 -1.29 21.28 -5.50
CA VAL A 204 -2.22 20.72 -4.52
C VAL A 204 -1.51 20.56 -3.19
N LEU A 205 -2.04 21.19 -2.16
CA LEU A 205 -1.61 20.99 -0.77
C LEU A 205 -2.58 20.00 -0.12
N ILE A 206 -2.03 19.00 0.53
CA ILE A 206 -2.81 17.99 1.27
C ILE A 206 -2.36 17.93 2.73
N ASP A 207 -3.31 17.68 3.61
CA ASP A 207 -3.05 17.26 4.97
C ASP A 207 -2.72 15.75 4.97
N ASN A 208 -1.44 15.42 5.03
CA ASN A 208 -0.97 14.04 4.95
C ASN A 208 -1.34 13.20 6.19
N SER A 209 -1.83 13.83 7.26
CA SER A 209 -2.33 13.12 8.44
C SER A 209 -3.75 12.57 8.24
N ALA A 210 -4.49 13.09 7.25
CA ALA A 210 -5.88 12.74 7.02
C ALA A 210 -6.21 12.33 5.58
N VAL A 211 -5.37 12.70 4.60
CA VAL A 211 -5.66 12.49 3.18
C VAL A 211 -4.68 11.51 2.57
N SER A 212 -5.20 10.40 2.06
CA SER A 212 -4.42 9.50 1.23
C SER A 212 -4.40 9.95 -0.22
N HIS A 213 -3.37 9.54 -0.93
CA HIS A 213 -3.21 9.84 -2.34
C HIS A 213 -2.70 8.62 -3.11
N GLY A 214 -2.95 8.63 -4.42
CA GLY A 214 -2.49 7.59 -5.32
C GLY A 214 -2.12 8.16 -6.68
N ARG A 215 -1.99 7.29 -7.66
CA ARG A 215 -1.77 7.66 -9.05
C ARG A 215 -2.55 6.71 -9.95
N LEU A 216 -3.42 7.27 -10.78
CA LEU A 216 -4.09 6.49 -11.82
C LEU A 216 -3.13 6.14 -12.96
N PRO A 217 -3.37 5.01 -13.65
CA PRO A 217 -2.64 4.66 -14.86
C PRO A 217 -2.71 5.77 -15.90
N TYR A 218 -1.66 5.94 -16.70
CA TYR A 218 -1.59 6.97 -17.75
C TYR A 218 -0.70 6.54 -18.90
N HIS A 219 -0.80 7.28 -20.01
CA HIS A 219 0.05 7.19 -21.18
C HIS A 219 0.76 8.51 -21.44
N GLY A 220 1.94 8.43 -22.05
CA GLY A 220 2.72 9.59 -22.43
C GLY A 220 3.45 10.27 -21.27
N PRO A 221 4.03 11.45 -21.53
CA PRO A 221 4.81 12.16 -20.55
C PRO A 221 3.92 12.71 -19.41
N ARG A 222 4.39 12.57 -18.18
CA ARG A 222 3.79 13.13 -16.97
C ARG A 222 4.90 13.42 -15.95
N ARG A 223 4.90 14.65 -15.40
CA ARG A 223 5.82 15.02 -14.32
C ARG A 223 5.07 15.78 -13.24
N VAL A 224 4.85 15.13 -12.13
CA VAL A 224 4.34 15.75 -10.89
C VAL A 224 5.42 15.56 -9.83
N VAL A 225 5.87 16.66 -9.27
CA VAL A 225 6.86 16.67 -8.18
C VAL A 225 6.14 16.73 -6.85
N VAL A 226 6.75 16.15 -5.84
CA VAL A 226 6.22 16.07 -4.48
C VAL A 226 7.25 16.68 -3.54
N GLY A 227 6.77 17.52 -2.63
CA GLY A 227 7.54 18.04 -1.51
C GLY A 227 6.76 17.82 -0.22
N TRP A 228 7.48 17.68 0.88
CA TRP A 228 6.95 17.59 2.24
C TRP A 228 7.82 18.41 3.18
N GLU A 229 7.21 18.94 4.18
CA GLU A 229 7.84 19.56 5.34
C GLU A 229 7.76 18.62 6.54
#